data_a3d7237b237689199af5386eb4ae6a28
#
_entry.id   a3d7237b237689199af5386eb4ae6a28
#
_cell.length_a   1.000
_cell.length_b   1.000
_cell.length_c   1.000
_cell.angle_alpha   90.00
_cell.angle_beta   90.00
_cell.angle_gamma   90.00
#
_symmetry.space_group_name_H-M   'P 1'
#
loop_
_entity.id
_entity.type
_entity.pdbx_description
1 polymer ?
#
loop_
_entity_poly.entity_id
_entity_poly.type
_entity_poly.pdbx_seq_one_letter_code
_entity_poly.pdbx_strand_id
1 'polypeptide(L)'
;NSFYFLIIPVGSYELGQINDVISNDIGTLIEIKPNPATLHSIIKISDANVQVDMSRSTLRTVLGFNATKPDGKPNILEMGSVESENTVNILDISSILVSCDLTGNSYLNGDLSAVLYSFFPGVGVGHKIIQRPSQPLYLPITKRGSINRIRLWITNQIGRLIDFRDEN
;
A
#
# COMPACT_ATOMS: atom_id res chain seq x y z
N ASN A 1 1.99 -10.54 -32.04
CA ASN A 1 2.30 -9.77 -30.83
C ASN A 1 2.81 -10.74 -29.79
N SER A 2 4.08 -10.63 -29.39
CA SER A 2 4.64 -11.40 -28.29
C SER A 2 4.39 -10.61 -27.00
N PHE A 3 3.84 -11.28 -25.97
CA PHE A 3 3.74 -10.70 -24.63
C PHE A 3 4.98 -11.07 -23.83
N TYR A 4 5.52 -10.08 -23.13
CA TYR A 4 6.61 -10.26 -22.19
C TYR A 4 6.09 -9.92 -20.77
N PHE A 5 6.38 -10.77 -19.81
CA PHE A 5 6.00 -10.52 -18.41
C PHE A 5 7.24 -10.09 -17.64
N LEU A 6 7.28 -8.83 -17.25
CA LEU A 6 8.26 -8.33 -16.29
C LEU A 6 7.80 -8.72 -14.88
N ILE A 7 8.64 -9.42 -14.15
CA ILE A 7 8.36 -9.84 -12.76
C ILE A 7 9.23 -9.01 -11.82
N ILE A 8 8.59 -8.18 -11.00
CA ILE A 8 9.26 -7.51 -9.90
C ILE A 8 9.18 -8.43 -8.67
N PRO A 9 10.31 -8.86 -8.11
CA PRO A 9 10.32 -9.73 -6.93
C PRO A 9 9.53 -9.11 -5.77
N VAL A 10 8.96 -9.95 -4.91
CA VAL A 10 8.26 -9.45 -3.71
C VAL A 10 9.28 -8.78 -2.80
N GLY A 11 9.03 -7.53 -2.43
CA GLY A 11 9.94 -6.73 -1.61
C GLY A 11 9.37 -5.34 -1.35
N SER A 12 10.14 -4.56 -0.62
CA SER A 12 9.89 -3.14 -0.40
C SER A 12 10.78 -2.35 -1.34
N TYR A 13 10.19 -1.57 -2.22
CA TYR A 13 10.91 -0.84 -3.25
C TYR A 13 10.59 0.64 -3.18
N GLU A 14 11.63 1.44 -3.28
CA GLU A 14 11.49 2.82 -3.72
C GLU A 14 11.33 2.87 -5.25
N LEU A 15 10.76 3.96 -5.76
CA LEU A 15 10.49 4.10 -7.19
C LEU A 15 11.77 3.96 -8.04
N GLY A 16 12.90 4.46 -7.53
CA GLY A 16 14.21 4.28 -8.18
C GLY A 16 14.58 2.81 -8.34
N GLN A 17 14.41 2.03 -7.29
CA GLN A 17 14.71 0.59 -7.30
C GLN A 17 13.79 -0.19 -8.25
N ILE A 18 12.51 0.22 -8.39
CA ILE A 18 11.62 -0.35 -9.40
C ILE A 18 12.14 -0.06 -10.81
N ASN A 19 12.60 1.17 -11.07
CA ASN A 19 13.20 1.52 -12.35
C ASN A 19 14.50 0.75 -12.64
N ASP A 20 15.31 0.48 -11.60
CA ASP A 20 16.52 -0.35 -11.75
C ASP A 20 16.17 -1.78 -12.16
N VAL A 21 15.14 -2.38 -11.55
CA VAL A 21 14.65 -3.73 -11.94
C VAL A 21 14.16 -3.72 -13.38
N ILE A 22 13.36 -2.71 -13.76
CA ILE A 22 12.84 -2.57 -15.13
C ILE A 22 14.00 -2.41 -16.12
N SER A 23 14.95 -1.53 -15.82
CA SER A 23 16.07 -1.21 -16.73
C SER A 23 17.05 -2.37 -16.89
N ASN A 24 17.24 -3.18 -15.86
CA ASN A 24 18.07 -4.37 -15.94
C ASN A 24 17.48 -5.45 -16.87
N ASP A 25 16.16 -5.49 -17.02
CA ASP A 25 15.47 -6.51 -17.79
C ASP A 25 15.18 -6.06 -19.24
N ILE A 26 14.68 -4.84 -19.41
CA ILE A 26 14.24 -4.31 -20.71
C ILE A 26 14.94 -3.00 -21.12
N GLY A 27 16.00 -2.61 -20.42
CA GLY A 27 16.71 -1.35 -20.67
C GLY A 27 15.87 -0.12 -20.31
N THR A 28 16.18 1.01 -20.93
CA THR A 28 15.53 2.31 -20.66
C THR A 28 14.26 2.55 -21.49
N LEU A 29 13.62 1.48 -21.97
CA LEU A 29 12.40 1.56 -22.78
C LEU A 29 11.20 2.06 -21.98
N ILE A 30 11.17 1.75 -20.68
CA ILE A 30 10.11 2.16 -19.78
C ILE A 30 10.74 2.81 -18.55
N GLU A 31 10.22 3.96 -18.16
CA GLU A 31 10.63 4.70 -16.97
C GLU A 31 9.40 5.15 -16.19
N ILE A 32 9.39 4.94 -14.86
CA ILE A 32 8.33 5.40 -13.98
C ILE A 32 8.83 6.59 -13.18
N LYS A 33 8.07 7.69 -13.19
CA LYS A 33 8.36 8.92 -12.45
C LYS A 33 7.21 9.31 -11.52
N PRO A 34 7.50 9.88 -10.36
CA PRO A 34 6.46 10.53 -9.55
C PRO A 34 6.13 11.90 -10.14
N ASN A 35 4.88 12.30 -10.08
CA ASN A 35 4.47 13.69 -10.21
C ASN A 35 4.20 14.24 -8.80
N PRO A 36 5.11 15.02 -8.20
CA PRO A 36 4.97 15.50 -6.84
C PRO A 36 3.83 16.53 -6.67
N ALA A 37 3.38 17.14 -7.77
CA ALA A 37 2.30 18.13 -7.71
C ALA A 37 0.92 17.47 -7.62
N THR A 38 0.72 16.35 -8.29
CA THR A 38 -0.55 15.63 -8.36
C THR A 38 -0.58 14.36 -7.52
N LEU A 39 0.58 13.90 -7.03
CA LEU A 39 0.78 12.61 -6.35
C LEU A 39 0.41 11.40 -7.24
N HIS A 40 0.46 11.60 -8.56
CA HIS A 40 0.27 10.56 -9.54
C HIS A 40 1.61 9.96 -9.99
N SER A 41 1.58 8.81 -10.62
CA SER A 41 2.74 8.27 -11.33
C SER A 41 2.66 8.60 -12.81
N ILE A 42 3.82 8.78 -13.42
CA ILE A 42 3.98 8.98 -14.86
C ILE A 42 4.79 7.79 -15.38
N ILE A 43 4.25 7.09 -16.37
CA ILE A 43 4.98 6.07 -17.12
C ILE A 43 5.38 6.66 -18.45
N LYS A 44 6.69 6.67 -18.72
CA LYS A 44 7.27 7.08 -19.98
C LYS A 44 7.70 5.84 -20.77
N ILE A 45 7.21 5.72 -22.00
CA ILE A 45 7.57 4.68 -22.95
C ILE A 45 8.32 5.34 -24.11
N SER A 46 9.55 4.89 -24.36
CA SER A 46 10.46 5.54 -25.31
C SER A 46 10.44 4.92 -26.72
N ASP A 47 9.80 3.75 -26.90
CA ASP A 47 9.78 3.02 -28.18
C ASP A 47 8.34 2.77 -28.64
N ALA A 48 8.05 3.05 -29.92
CA ALA A 48 6.73 2.89 -30.52
C ALA A 48 6.28 1.42 -30.65
N ASN A 49 7.21 0.47 -30.60
CA ASN A 49 6.90 -0.96 -30.65
C ASN A 49 6.62 -1.56 -29.27
N VAL A 50 6.79 -0.77 -28.21
CA VAL A 50 6.57 -1.20 -26.82
C VAL A 50 5.24 -0.66 -26.33
N GLN A 51 4.46 -1.54 -25.72
CA GLN A 51 3.21 -1.20 -25.03
C GLN A 51 3.22 -1.80 -23.62
N VAL A 52 2.60 -1.11 -22.68
CA VAL A 52 2.44 -1.59 -21.31
C VAL A 52 0.96 -1.86 -21.02
N ASP A 53 0.63 -3.10 -20.77
CA ASP A 53 -0.74 -3.53 -20.47
C ASP A 53 -1.05 -3.40 -18.97
N MET A 54 -1.66 -2.28 -18.58
CA MET A 54 -2.10 -2.04 -17.20
C MET A 54 -3.31 -2.89 -16.81
N SER A 55 -4.10 -3.37 -17.77
CA SER A 55 -5.28 -4.19 -17.46
C SER A 55 -4.90 -5.51 -16.76
N ARG A 56 -3.70 -6.03 -17.04
CA ARG A 56 -3.14 -7.27 -16.48
C ARG A 56 -2.08 -7.03 -15.41
N SER A 57 -1.62 -5.81 -15.24
CA SER A 57 -0.55 -5.49 -14.29
C SER A 57 -1.06 -5.52 -12.85
N THR A 58 -0.34 -6.22 -11.96
CA THR A 58 -0.59 -6.18 -10.52
C THR A 58 -0.14 -4.87 -9.88
N LEU A 59 0.81 -4.16 -10.50
CA LEU A 59 1.29 -2.85 -10.05
C LEU A 59 0.33 -1.70 -10.35
N ARG A 60 -0.70 -1.91 -11.19
CA ARG A 60 -1.61 -0.82 -11.59
C ARG A 60 -2.21 -0.07 -10.40
N THR A 61 -2.67 -0.79 -9.37
CA THR A 61 -3.30 -0.18 -8.19
C THR A 61 -2.31 0.61 -7.34
N VAL A 62 -1.08 0.12 -7.23
CA VAL A 62 0.01 0.80 -6.53
C VAL A 62 0.40 2.08 -7.26
N LEU A 63 0.48 2.02 -8.57
CA LEU A 63 0.86 3.15 -9.44
C LEU A 63 -0.31 4.08 -9.76
N GLY A 64 -1.53 3.78 -9.33
CA GLY A 64 -2.71 4.62 -9.54
C GLY A 64 -3.38 4.45 -10.91
N PHE A 65 -3.06 3.40 -11.67
CA PHE A 65 -3.70 3.13 -12.96
C PHE A 65 -4.96 2.28 -12.81
N ASN A 66 -5.95 2.57 -13.65
CA ASN A 66 -7.13 1.72 -13.78
C ASN A 66 -6.87 0.54 -14.73
N ALA A 67 -7.63 -0.55 -14.58
CA ALA A 67 -7.56 -1.69 -15.50
C ALA A 67 -8.17 -1.36 -16.87
N THR A 68 -9.13 -0.43 -16.90
CA THR A 68 -9.86 -0.01 -18.09
C THR A 68 -9.81 1.50 -18.26
N LYS A 69 -9.76 1.94 -19.51
CA LYS A 69 -9.92 3.35 -19.89
C LYS A 69 -11.38 3.79 -19.70
N PRO A 70 -11.68 5.11 -19.71
CA PRO A 70 -13.04 5.61 -19.60
C PRO A 70 -14.00 5.11 -20.70
N ASP A 71 -13.47 4.67 -21.84
CA ASP A 71 -14.23 4.08 -22.95
C ASP A 71 -14.52 2.57 -22.75
N GLY A 72 -14.15 2.00 -21.61
CA GLY A 72 -14.37 0.59 -21.26
C GLY A 72 -13.34 -0.39 -21.86
N LYS A 73 -12.37 0.09 -22.63
CA LYS A 73 -11.31 -0.75 -23.21
C LYS A 73 -10.20 -1.04 -22.19
N PRO A 74 -9.41 -2.13 -22.40
CA PRO A 74 -8.21 -2.38 -21.61
C PRO A 74 -7.27 -1.17 -21.58
N ASN A 75 -6.71 -0.86 -20.42
CA ASN A 75 -5.77 0.26 -20.29
C ASN A 75 -4.38 -0.18 -20.77
N ILE A 76 -4.14 0.01 -22.05
CA ILE A 76 -2.85 -0.22 -22.70
C ILE A 76 -2.21 1.13 -22.94
N LEU A 77 -1.00 1.31 -22.39
CA LEU A 77 -0.18 2.49 -22.56
C LEU A 77 0.73 2.32 -23.79
N GLU A 78 0.82 3.37 -24.58
CA GLU A 78 1.62 3.42 -25.80
C GLU A 78 2.77 4.41 -25.63
N MET A 79 3.64 4.51 -26.65
CA MET A 79 4.78 5.44 -26.67
C MET A 79 4.36 6.85 -26.23
N GLY A 80 5.11 7.43 -25.33
CA GLY A 80 4.88 8.75 -24.77
C GLY A 80 4.95 8.75 -23.23
N SER A 81 4.42 9.80 -22.62
CA SER A 81 4.31 9.93 -21.17
C SER A 81 2.85 9.93 -20.78
N VAL A 82 2.45 8.97 -19.98
CA VAL A 82 1.07 8.80 -19.52
C VAL A 82 1.04 8.92 -18.00
N GLU A 83 0.21 9.81 -17.49
CA GLU A 83 -0.04 10.00 -16.06
C GLU A 83 -1.17 9.07 -15.62
N SER A 84 -1.07 8.54 -14.39
CA SER A 84 -2.08 7.67 -13.82
C SER A 84 -3.38 8.43 -13.54
N GLU A 85 -4.51 7.73 -13.56
CA GLU A 85 -5.84 8.31 -13.34
C GLU A 85 -6.09 8.63 -11.85
N ASN A 86 -5.39 7.89 -10.96
CA ASN A 86 -5.54 8.05 -9.50
C ASN A 86 -4.18 8.34 -8.87
N THR A 87 -4.21 8.85 -7.65
CA THR A 87 -3.01 9.03 -6.84
C THR A 87 -2.32 7.70 -6.56
N VAL A 88 -1.00 7.75 -6.49
CA VAL A 88 -0.16 6.59 -6.14
C VAL A 88 -0.49 6.10 -4.74
N ASN A 89 -0.72 4.81 -4.57
CA ASN A 89 -0.98 4.19 -3.28
C ASN A 89 0.19 3.27 -2.87
N ILE A 90 1.35 3.88 -2.63
CA ILE A 90 2.57 3.16 -2.22
C ILE A 90 2.52 2.76 -0.75
N LEU A 91 1.79 3.54 0.07
CA LEU A 91 1.62 3.26 1.50
C LEU A 91 0.29 2.53 1.73
N ASP A 92 0.30 1.21 1.62
CA ASP A 92 -0.87 0.38 1.96
C ASP A 92 -1.23 0.49 3.45
N ILE A 93 -0.25 0.80 4.30
CA ILE A 93 -0.42 0.99 5.74
C ILE A 93 -0.04 2.41 6.13
N SER A 94 -1.03 3.30 6.22
CA SER A 94 -0.85 4.68 6.69
C SER A 94 -0.95 4.80 8.20
N SER A 95 -1.74 3.95 8.87
CA SER A 95 -1.80 3.87 10.33
C SER A 95 -1.96 2.43 10.80
N ILE A 96 -1.41 2.17 11.96
CA ILE A 96 -1.47 0.87 12.64
C ILE A 96 -2.39 1.02 13.85
N LEU A 97 -3.39 0.16 13.93
CA LEU A 97 -4.37 0.12 15.00
C LEU A 97 -4.15 -1.13 15.85
N VAL A 98 -3.95 -0.94 17.14
CA VAL A 98 -3.87 -2.03 18.11
C VAL A 98 -5.21 -2.13 18.84
N SER A 99 -5.87 -3.25 18.74
CA SER A 99 -7.21 -3.49 19.30
C SER A 99 -7.20 -4.60 20.33
N CYS A 100 -8.17 -4.55 21.26
CA CYS A 100 -8.31 -5.53 22.34
C CYS A 100 -9.78 -5.85 22.59
N ASP A 101 -10.06 -7.12 22.87
CA ASP A 101 -11.43 -7.59 23.15
C ASP A 101 -11.97 -7.20 24.53
N LEU A 102 -11.17 -6.56 25.36
CA LEU A 102 -11.60 -6.09 26.69
C LEU A 102 -12.19 -4.68 26.68
N THR A 103 -11.91 -3.89 25.63
CA THR A 103 -12.35 -2.50 25.49
C THR A 103 -13.33 -2.39 24.32
N GLY A 104 -14.23 -1.44 24.37
CA GLY A 104 -15.24 -1.26 23.33
C GLY A 104 -15.79 0.17 23.28
N ASN A 105 -15.14 1.11 23.97
CA ASN A 105 -15.62 2.49 24.11
C ASN A 105 -14.79 3.51 23.33
N SER A 106 -13.97 3.06 22.37
CA SER A 106 -13.32 3.94 21.42
C SER A 106 -14.17 4.09 20.15
N TYR A 107 -13.97 5.17 19.42
CA TYR A 107 -14.61 5.40 18.13
C TYR A 107 -13.55 5.45 17.03
N LEU A 108 -13.81 4.77 15.94
CA LEU A 108 -13.01 4.80 14.72
C LEU A 108 -13.94 5.15 13.55
N ASN A 109 -13.69 6.28 12.90
CA ASN A 109 -14.52 6.77 11.80
C ASN A 109 -16.03 6.89 12.11
N GLY A 110 -16.38 7.15 13.38
CA GLY A 110 -17.77 7.26 13.84
C GLY A 110 -18.38 5.97 14.37
N ASP A 111 -17.76 4.83 14.18
CA ASP A 111 -18.21 3.53 14.66
C ASP A 111 -17.54 3.14 15.98
N LEU A 112 -18.27 2.46 16.86
CA LEU A 112 -17.73 1.88 18.09
C LEU A 112 -16.63 0.87 17.76
N SER A 113 -15.49 1.04 18.39
CA SER A 113 -14.29 0.26 18.12
C SER A 113 -13.64 -0.22 19.41
N ALA A 114 -12.87 -1.30 19.30
CA ALA A 114 -12.05 -1.86 20.37
C ALA A 114 -10.58 -1.40 20.30
N VAL A 115 -10.30 -0.28 19.65
CA VAL A 115 -8.94 0.24 19.47
C VAL A 115 -8.40 0.74 20.81
N LEU A 116 -7.26 0.18 21.22
CA LEU A 116 -6.48 0.62 22.36
C LEU A 116 -5.57 1.80 22.02
N TYR A 117 -4.89 1.68 20.88
CA TYR A 117 -3.85 2.60 20.48
C TYR A 117 -3.73 2.65 18.97
N SER A 118 -3.44 3.83 18.45
CA SER A 118 -3.15 4.02 17.03
C SER A 118 -1.88 4.83 16.87
N PHE A 119 -1.10 4.51 15.84
CA PHE A 119 0.10 5.25 15.50
C PHE A 119 0.40 5.17 14.00
N PHE A 120 1.20 6.12 13.53
CA PHE A 120 1.70 6.13 12.17
C PHE A 120 3.07 5.45 12.13
N PRO A 121 3.36 4.57 11.16
CA PRO A 121 4.71 4.05 10.98
C PRO A 121 5.63 5.20 10.59
N GLY A 122 6.51 5.61 11.51
CA GLY A 122 7.45 6.72 11.32
C GLY A 122 8.76 6.32 10.63
N VAL A 123 8.84 5.08 10.13
CA VAL A 123 10.04 4.53 9.47
C VAL A 123 9.64 3.85 8.16
N GLY A 124 10.58 3.77 7.23
CA GLY A 124 10.37 3.08 5.95
C GLY A 124 10.09 1.58 6.12
N VAL A 125 9.57 0.98 5.07
CA VAL A 125 9.28 -0.47 5.01
C VAL A 125 10.57 -1.26 5.23
N GLY A 126 10.49 -2.38 5.97
CA GLY A 126 11.66 -3.20 6.32
C GLY A 126 12.45 -2.70 7.54
N HIS A 127 12.07 -1.60 8.15
CA HIS A 127 12.69 -1.10 9.38
C HIS A 127 11.88 -1.48 10.61
N LYS A 128 12.58 -1.74 11.71
CA LYS A 128 11.93 -2.04 12.99
C LYS A 128 11.17 -0.82 13.52
N ILE A 129 9.89 -0.97 13.76
CA ILE A 129 9.03 0.05 14.37
C ILE A 129 9.10 -0.13 15.89
N ILE A 130 9.52 0.90 16.61
CA ILE A 130 9.47 0.95 18.07
C ILE A 130 8.56 2.11 18.45
N GLN A 131 7.39 1.78 18.97
CA GLN A 131 6.41 2.78 19.40
C GLN A 131 6.13 2.63 20.90
N ARG A 132 6.24 3.73 21.62
CA ARG A 132 5.90 3.79 23.05
C ARG A 132 4.96 4.96 23.28
N PRO A 133 3.79 4.75 23.89
CA PRO A 133 2.94 5.85 24.33
C PRO A 133 3.71 6.75 25.30
N SER A 134 3.60 8.06 25.13
CA SER A 134 4.25 9.05 26.01
C SER A 134 3.67 9.04 27.43
N GLN A 135 2.42 8.61 27.56
CA GLN A 135 1.71 8.48 28.82
C GLN A 135 0.92 7.14 28.88
N PRO A 136 0.75 6.54 30.06
CA PRO A 136 -0.11 5.38 30.23
C PRO A 136 -1.55 5.70 29.80
N LEU A 137 -2.14 4.81 29.02
CA LEU A 137 -3.54 4.90 28.59
C LEU A 137 -4.40 4.05 29.52
N TYR A 138 -5.36 4.68 30.20
CA TYR A 138 -6.34 4.00 31.05
C TYR A 138 -7.67 3.94 30.31
N LEU A 139 -8.07 2.75 29.90
CA LEU A 139 -9.32 2.52 29.18
C LEU A 139 -10.27 1.66 30.05
N PRO A 140 -11.58 1.96 30.05
CA PRO A 140 -12.53 1.17 30.79
C PRO A 140 -12.66 -0.22 30.18
N ILE A 141 -12.68 -1.24 31.03
CA ILE A 141 -12.99 -2.61 30.62
C ILE A 141 -14.50 -2.74 30.48
N THR A 142 -14.94 -3.13 29.28
CA THR A 142 -16.37 -3.31 28.97
C THR A 142 -16.86 -4.72 29.30
N LYS A 143 -15.95 -5.69 29.39
CA LYS A 143 -16.24 -7.09 29.66
C LYS A 143 -16.50 -7.28 31.14
N ARG A 144 -17.69 -7.76 31.52
CA ARG A 144 -18.06 -8.07 32.90
C ARG A 144 -17.77 -9.54 33.22
N GLY A 145 -17.25 -9.82 34.40
CA GLY A 145 -16.95 -11.17 34.90
C GLY A 145 -15.45 -11.47 34.94
N SER A 146 -15.09 -12.75 35.13
CA SER A 146 -13.69 -13.18 35.17
C SER A 146 -13.07 -13.15 33.78
N ILE A 147 -11.87 -12.58 33.69
CA ILE A 147 -11.10 -12.47 32.45
C ILE A 147 -10.12 -13.64 32.40
N ASN A 148 -10.41 -14.65 31.58
CA ASN A 148 -9.57 -15.84 31.43
C ASN A 148 -8.68 -15.76 30.17
N ARG A 149 -8.99 -14.87 29.23
CA ARG A 149 -8.25 -14.69 28.00
C ARG A 149 -8.36 -13.25 27.52
N ILE A 150 -7.24 -12.72 27.04
CA ILE A 150 -7.16 -11.43 26.37
C ILE A 150 -6.78 -11.71 24.90
N ARG A 151 -7.51 -11.13 23.96
CA ARG A 151 -7.19 -11.16 22.55
C ARG A 151 -6.78 -9.78 22.11
N LEU A 152 -5.60 -9.71 21.46
CA LEU A 152 -5.10 -8.52 20.79
C LEU A 152 -5.04 -8.80 19.29
N TRP A 153 -5.33 -7.79 18.48
CA TRP A 153 -5.12 -7.86 17.05
C TRP A 153 -4.65 -6.51 16.51
N ILE A 154 -3.89 -6.57 15.44
CA ILE A 154 -3.27 -5.39 14.82
C ILE A 154 -3.80 -5.28 13.39
N THR A 155 -4.35 -4.09 13.07
CA THR A 155 -4.95 -3.82 11.78
C THR A 155 -4.38 -2.53 11.19
N ASN A 156 -4.56 -2.35 9.88
CA ASN A 156 -4.33 -1.09 9.21
C ASN A 156 -5.54 -0.14 9.39
N GLN A 157 -5.47 1.05 8.79
CA GLN A 157 -6.49 2.10 8.88
C GLN A 157 -7.90 1.69 8.39
N ILE A 158 -8.01 0.63 7.60
CA ILE A 158 -9.29 0.11 7.09
C ILE A 158 -9.75 -1.18 7.79
N GLY A 159 -9.10 -1.54 8.91
CA GLY A 159 -9.47 -2.70 9.72
C GLY A 159 -8.98 -4.05 9.18
N ARG A 160 -8.12 -4.10 8.15
CA ARG A 160 -7.50 -5.35 7.69
C ARG A 160 -6.35 -5.74 8.60
N LEU A 161 -6.27 -7.03 8.95
CA LEU A 161 -5.13 -7.56 9.71
C LEU A 161 -3.82 -7.30 8.96
N ILE A 162 -2.81 -6.86 9.70
CA ILE A 162 -1.46 -6.69 9.16
C ILE A 162 -0.77 -8.05 9.19
N ASP A 163 -0.24 -8.46 8.04
CA ASP A 163 0.62 -9.63 7.92
C ASP A 163 2.06 -9.24 8.25
N PHE A 164 2.59 -9.76 9.33
CA PHE A 164 3.96 -9.55 9.78
C PHE A 164 4.95 -10.56 9.18
N ARG A 165 4.52 -11.40 8.21
CA ARG A 165 5.37 -12.37 7.48
C ARG A 165 6.21 -13.25 8.41
N ASP A 166 5.59 -13.82 9.45
CA ASP A 166 6.22 -14.67 10.47
C ASP A 166 7.37 -14.00 11.27
N GLU A 167 7.47 -12.68 11.25
CA GLU A 167 8.33 -11.94 12.17
C GLU A 167 7.72 -11.96 13.57
N ASN A 168 8.42 -12.63 14.52
CA ASN A 168 8.06 -12.72 15.94
C ASN A 168 8.56 -11.51 16.74
#